data_419bec340c39a0e356fd729b6d195130
#
_entry.id   419bec340c39a0e356fd729b6d195130
#
_cell.length_a   1.000
_cell.length_b   1.000
_cell.length_c   1.000
_cell.angle_alpha   90.00
_cell.angle_beta   90.00
_cell.angle_gamma   90.00
#
_symmetry.space_group_name_H-M   'P 1'
#
loop_
_entity.id
_entity.type
_entity.pdbx_description
1 polymer ?
#
loop_
_entity_poly.entity_id
_entity_poly.type
_entity_poly.pdbx_seq_one_letter_code
_entity_poly.pdbx_strand_id
1 'polypeptide(L)'
;MVNEQKSLLTYKTEDGFEVNSLLVTPKFASEEDLYESPIIINLYGVLGHFLTRGTPLRLPPLLREKNISTLSVNTRMAFMGQIMGEGIFPDTIHEMKESVDILQKEGFRNIFMLGYSLGANMAVYYASQTDSFGIKGLILEGCSYSLPYSQQRRLEKNRSIPSYDDIYLKAREVLGPNPEKKKNDQIFIVYRAWGDSFNPVDGEMFTYRTWWYMRGPQAYYAKTCEIIENVKVPVLFIHGEDDDIVDVWEPKELKNIMNQSGNEDVTLRYIPGAKHDCVENPKDSIDAITKWISEVNAKI
;
A
#
# COMPACT_ATOMS: atom_id res chain seq x y z
N MET A 1 24.28 -2.02 24.03
CA MET A 1 22.84 -1.60 24.05
C MET A 1 22.62 -0.61 22.94
N VAL A 2 21.69 -0.91 22.04
CA VAL A 2 21.24 -0.01 20.97
C VAL A 2 20.04 0.78 21.50
N ASN A 3 20.14 2.09 21.52
CA ASN A 3 19.04 2.93 22.01
C ASN A 3 17.88 2.97 20.98
N GLU A 4 16.68 3.28 21.49
CA GLU A 4 15.56 3.65 20.62
C GLU A 4 16.00 4.76 19.65
N GLN A 5 15.69 4.58 18.37
CA GLN A 5 16.05 5.54 17.34
C GLN A 5 14.82 5.94 16.52
N LYS A 6 14.78 7.25 16.18
CA LYS A 6 13.88 7.81 15.18
C LYS A 6 14.74 8.60 14.22
N SER A 7 14.83 8.14 12.98
CA SER A 7 15.68 8.75 11.96
C SER A 7 14.92 9.00 10.68
N LEU A 8 15.07 10.19 10.13
CA LEU A 8 14.63 10.49 8.78
C LEU A 8 15.72 10.03 7.80
N LEU A 9 15.35 9.16 6.88
CA LEU A 9 16.21 8.70 5.80
C LEU A 9 15.76 9.34 4.49
N THR A 10 16.71 9.79 3.70
CA THR A 10 16.47 10.28 2.34
C THR A 10 17.38 9.54 1.38
N TYR A 11 16.78 8.98 0.33
CA TYR A 11 17.49 8.23 -0.69
C TYR A 11 16.83 8.39 -2.06
N LYS A 12 17.51 7.99 -3.12
CA LYS A 12 16.99 8.08 -4.48
C LYS A 12 16.79 6.70 -5.08
N THR A 13 15.68 6.57 -5.78
CA THR A 13 15.40 5.40 -6.60
C THR A 13 16.23 5.42 -7.89
N GLU A 14 16.27 4.29 -8.59
CA GLU A 14 16.98 4.14 -9.86
C GLU A 14 16.50 5.15 -10.93
N ASP A 15 15.22 5.48 -10.94
CA ASP A 15 14.63 6.47 -11.84
C ASP A 15 14.77 7.93 -11.33
N GLY A 16 15.48 8.13 -10.21
CA GLY A 16 15.87 9.43 -9.66
C GLY A 16 14.83 10.08 -8.74
N PHE A 17 13.73 9.39 -8.41
CA PHE A 17 12.75 9.89 -7.43
C PHE A 17 13.38 9.92 -6.03
N GLU A 18 13.20 11.04 -5.31
CA GLU A 18 13.70 11.19 -3.94
C GLU A 18 12.66 10.68 -2.93
N VAL A 19 13.04 9.65 -2.20
CA VAL A 19 12.22 9.01 -1.17
C VAL A 19 12.59 9.55 0.20
N ASN A 20 11.59 9.94 0.97
CA ASN A 20 11.73 10.27 2.38
C ASN A 20 11.07 9.18 3.22
N SER A 21 11.79 8.62 4.18
CA SER A 21 11.30 7.54 5.04
C SER A 21 11.62 7.81 6.50
N LEU A 22 10.75 7.35 7.38
CA LEU A 22 10.95 7.44 8.82
C LEU A 22 11.26 6.05 9.38
N LEU A 23 12.50 5.86 9.83
CA LEU A 23 12.93 4.67 10.55
C LEU A 23 12.65 4.85 12.05
N VAL A 24 11.94 3.88 12.64
CA VAL A 24 11.69 3.80 14.08
C VAL A 24 12.14 2.43 14.58
N THR A 25 13.11 2.39 15.49
CA THR A 25 13.60 1.16 16.08
C THR A 25 13.36 1.13 17.59
N PRO A 26 13.02 -0.04 18.16
CA PRO A 26 13.01 -0.22 19.61
C PRO A 26 14.43 -0.22 20.18
N LYS A 27 14.51 -0.29 21.50
CA LYS A 27 15.77 -0.49 22.21
C LYS A 27 16.13 -1.96 22.19
N PHE A 28 17.38 -2.28 21.81
CA PHE A 28 17.91 -3.65 21.82
C PHE A 28 19.17 -3.78 22.68
N ALA A 29 19.49 -5.01 23.08
CA ALA A 29 20.70 -5.30 23.85
C ALA A 29 21.97 -5.15 23.01
N SER A 30 21.90 -5.50 21.73
CA SER A 30 22.99 -5.42 20.76
C SER A 30 22.49 -5.01 19.36
N GLU A 31 23.41 -4.71 18.45
CA GLU A 31 23.10 -4.52 17.03
C GLU A 31 22.62 -5.82 16.37
N GLU A 32 23.17 -6.95 16.77
CA GLU A 32 22.74 -8.27 16.28
C GLU A 32 21.26 -8.52 16.62
N ASP A 33 20.84 -8.23 17.86
CA ASP A 33 19.43 -8.35 18.25
C ASP A 33 18.52 -7.43 17.42
N LEU A 34 18.99 -6.22 17.08
CA LEU A 34 18.27 -5.30 16.22
C LEU A 34 18.10 -5.87 14.80
N TYR A 35 19.18 -6.37 14.21
CA TYR A 35 19.17 -6.85 12.82
C TYR A 35 18.45 -8.18 12.64
N GLU A 36 18.42 -9.02 13.68
CA GLU A 36 17.63 -10.26 13.73
C GLU A 36 16.16 -10.02 14.11
N SER A 37 15.81 -8.85 14.64
CA SER A 37 14.42 -8.51 14.93
C SER A 37 13.63 -8.21 13.65
N PRO A 38 12.30 -8.43 13.67
CA PRO A 38 11.47 -8.03 12.52
C PRO A 38 11.50 -6.53 12.27
N ILE A 39 11.56 -6.16 10.97
CA ILE A 39 11.31 -4.80 10.52
C ILE A 39 10.22 -4.79 9.47
N ILE A 40 9.30 -3.83 9.57
CA ILE A 40 8.19 -3.66 8.64
C ILE A 40 8.41 -2.41 7.81
N ILE A 41 8.48 -2.58 6.47
CA ILE A 41 8.32 -1.48 5.52
C ILE A 41 6.83 -1.15 5.48
N ASN A 42 6.47 0.09 5.86
CA ASN A 42 5.08 0.54 5.98
C ASN A 42 4.72 1.48 4.83
N LEU A 43 3.77 1.05 3.98
CA LEU A 43 3.26 1.76 2.80
C LEU A 43 1.84 2.26 3.06
N TYR A 44 1.56 3.48 2.63
CA TYR A 44 0.32 4.19 2.95
C TYR A 44 -0.72 4.14 1.85
N GLY A 45 -1.96 4.48 2.22
CA GLY A 45 -3.08 4.68 1.31
C GLY A 45 -2.87 5.87 0.36
N VAL A 46 -3.91 6.16 -0.42
CA VAL A 46 -3.89 7.25 -1.39
C VAL A 46 -3.60 8.60 -0.70
N LEU A 47 -2.65 9.36 -1.24
CA LEU A 47 -2.16 10.63 -0.69
C LEU A 47 -1.62 10.53 0.76
N GLY A 48 -1.40 9.31 1.24
CA GLY A 48 -0.90 9.05 2.59
C GLY A 48 0.63 9.11 2.66
N HIS A 49 1.13 9.60 3.77
CA HIS A 49 2.54 9.68 4.11
C HIS A 49 2.73 9.45 5.62
N PHE A 50 3.95 9.31 6.09
CA PHE A 50 4.22 8.93 7.50
C PHE A 50 3.75 9.96 8.55
N LEU A 51 3.28 11.14 8.14
CA LEU A 51 2.62 12.12 9.01
C LEU A 51 1.09 12.09 8.89
N THR A 52 0.52 11.23 8.03
CA THR A 52 -0.93 11.09 7.87
C THR A 52 -1.54 10.50 9.14
N ARG A 53 -2.70 11.05 9.56
CA ARG A 53 -3.46 10.53 10.70
C ARG A 53 -3.98 9.12 10.44
N GLY A 54 -4.40 8.42 11.49
CA GLY A 54 -4.92 7.05 11.41
C GLY A 54 -3.84 6.00 11.61
N THR A 55 -4.04 4.82 11.06
CA THR A 55 -3.13 3.66 11.18
C THR A 55 -1.67 4.01 10.86
N PRO A 56 -1.34 4.74 9.79
CA PRO A 56 0.03 5.08 9.46
C PRO A 56 0.82 5.75 10.59
N LEU A 57 0.19 6.63 11.33
CA LEU A 57 0.83 7.32 12.45
C LEU A 57 0.86 6.48 13.73
N ARG A 58 -0.10 5.55 13.88
CA ARG A 58 -0.24 4.73 15.10
C ARG A 58 0.61 3.46 15.08
N LEU A 59 0.80 2.84 13.92
CA LEU A 59 1.53 1.58 13.79
C LEU A 59 2.97 1.64 14.33
N PRO A 60 3.83 2.60 13.96
CA PRO A 60 5.22 2.60 14.40
C PRO A 60 5.39 2.59 15.93
N PRO A 61 4.71 3.45 16.72
CA PRO A 61 4.85 3.40 18.17
C PRO A 61 4.31 2.11 18.79
N LEU A 62 3.21 1.55 18.27
CA LEU A 62 2.62 0.32 18.81
C LEU A 62 3.46 -0.91 18.49
N LEU A 63 4.01 -1.01 17.28
CA LEU A 63 4.90 -2.10 16.86
C LEU A 63 6.23 -2.05 17.60
N ARG A 64 6.76 -0.86 17.86
CA ARG A 64 7.95 -0.66 18.67
C ARG A 64 7.80 -1.25 20.08
N GLU A 65 6.63 -1.15 20.70
CA GLU A 65 6.33 -1.77 22.01
C GLU A 65 6.37 -3.32 21.95
N LYS A 66 6.27 -3.89 20.74
CA LYS A 66 6.39 -5.32 20.45
C LYS A 66 7.78 -5.74 19.95
N ASN A 67 8.79 -4.88 20.08
CA ASN A 67 10.14 -5.07 19.55
C ASN A 67 10.20 -5.27 18.02
N ILE A 68 9.29 -4.64 17.28
CA ILE A 68 9.26 -4.62 15.83
C ILE A 68 9.66 -3.22 15.34
N SER A 69 10.71 -3.18 14.51
CA SER A 69 11.15 -1.95 13.85
C SER A 69 10.22 -1.59 12.68
N THR A 70 10.17 -0.31 12.29
CA THR A 70 9.40 0.13 11.13
C THR A 70 10.17 1.12 10.28
N LEU A 71 10.09 0.96 8.95
CA LEU A 71 10.48 1.94 7.97
C LEU A 71 9.22 2.45 7.25
N SER A 72 8.76 3.63 7.62
CA SER A 72 7.59 4.26 7.03
C SER A 72 7.99 5.06 5.79
N VAL A 73 7.52 4.68 4.61
CA VAL A 73 8.00 5.16 3.31
C VAL A 73 7.00 6.10 2.66
N ASN A 74 7.44 7.30 2.29
CA ASN A 74 6.67 8.19 1.43
C ASN A 74 6.95 7.85 -0.03
N THR A 75 6.04 7.10 -0.64
CA THR A 75 6.11 6.78 -2.06
C THR A 75 5.69 7.96 -2.92
N ARG A 76 5.96 7.91 -4.23
CA ARG A 76 5.46 8.91 -5.19
C ARG A 76 3.94 9.09 -5.16
N MET A 77 3.19 8.08 -4.67
CA MET A 77 1.74 8.18 -4.52
C MET A 77 1.31 9.12 -3.39
N ALA A 78 2.18 9.41 -2.42
CA ALA A 78 1.95 10.45 -1.42
C ALA A 78 1.85 11.85 -2.05
N PHE A 79 2.52 12.06 -3.17
CA PHE A 79 2.63 13.35 -3.86
C PHE A 79 1.88 13.36 -5.21
N MET A 80 0.98 12.42 -5.42
CA MET A 80 0.34 12.15 -6.71
C MET A 80 -0.25 13.40 -7.37
N GLY A 81 -0.94 14.26 -6.59
CA GLY A 81 -1.47 15.52 -7.08
C GLY A 81 -0.41 16.63 -7.26
N GLN A 82 0.75 16.53 -6.62
CA GLN A 82 1.80 17.55 -6.63
C GLN A 82 2.81 17.34 -7.75
N ILE A 83 3.09 16.10 -8.11
CA ILE A 83 4.04 15.76 -9.17
C ILE A 83 3.40 15.65 -10.56
N MET A 84 2.17 16.12 -10.71
CA MET A 84 1.51 16.40 -12.00
C MET A 84 1.60 15.24 -13.02
N GLY A 85 1.32 14.01 -12.57
CA GLY A 85 1.28 12.82 -13.44
C GLY A 85 2.64 12.18 -13.72
N GLU A 86 3.68 12.59 -13.03
CA GLU A 86 4.96 11.88 -13.03
C GLU A 86 4.90 10.64 -12.13
N GLY A 87 4.05 10.67 -11.09
CA GLY A 87 3.81 9.55 -10.20
C GLY A 87 2.80 8.57 -10.75
N ILE A 88 3.21 7.61 -11.54
CA ILE A 88 2.35 6.52 -11.99
C ILE A 88 2.52 5.27 -11.11
N PHE A 89 1.44 4.50 -10.99
CA PHE A 89 1.41 3.32 -10.12
C PHE A 89 2.54 2.30 -10.42
N PRO A 90 2.85 1.94 -11.67
CA PRO A 90 3.93 0.99 -11.97
C PRO A 90 5.32 1.42 -11.46
N ASP A 91 5.59 2.72 -11.41
CA ASP A 91 6.91 3.22 -10.98
C ASP A 91 7.12 3.10 -9.46
N THR A 92 6.07 2.80 -8.68
CA THR A 92 6.18 2.61 -7.21
C THR A 92 7.06 1.42 -6.83
N ILE A 93 7.32 0.51 -7.75
CA ILE A 93 8.22 -0.63 -7.52
C ILE A 93 9.63 -0.17 -7.15
N HIS A 94 10.09 0.96 -7.70
CA HIS A 94 11.42 1.49 -7.45
C HIS A 94 11.61 1.90 -5.99
N GLU A 95 10.61 2.56 -5.37
CA GLU A 95 10.68 2.95 -3.96
C GLU A 95 10.69 1.73 -3.04
N MET A 96 9.87 0.74 -3.34
CA MET A 96 9.80 -0.49 -2.54
C MET A 96 11.10 -1.28 -2.63
N LYS A 97 11.67 -1.43 -3.85
CA LYS A 97 12.95 -2.09 -4.07
C LYS A 97 14.07 -1.39 -3.31
N GLU A 98 14.21 -0.07 -3.49
CA GLU A 98 15.28 0.68 -2.82
C GLU A 98 15.13 0.66 -1.30
N SER A 99 13.88 0.66 -0.78
CA SER A 99 13.63 0.54 0.66
C SER A 99 14.10 -0.81 1.22
N VAL A 100 13.89 -1.90 0.49
CA VAL A 100 14.40 -3.23 0.87
C VAL A 100 15.92 -3.27 0.79
N ASP A 101 16.50 -2.78 -0.31
CA ASP A 101 17.95 -2.78 -0.54
C ASP A 101 18.71 -1.99 0.56
N ILE A 102 18.17 -0.84 0.98
CA ILE A 102 18.75 -0.03 2.06
C ILE A 102 18.70 -0.80 3.38
N LEU A 103 17.57 -1.40 3.74
CA LEU A 103 17.47 -2.17 4.98
C LEU A 103 18.42 -3.36 5.00
N GLN A 104 18.59 -4.07 3.87
CA GLN A 104 19.54 -5.17 3.75
C GLN A 104 20.99 -4.70 3.88
N LYS A 105 21.35 -3.57 3.28
CA LYS A 105 22.68 -2.94 3.40
C LYS A 105 22.99 -2.52 4.85
N GLU A 106 21.96 -2.06 5.58
CA GLU A 106 22.07 -1.75 7.01
C GLU A 106 22.18 -3.00 7.91
N GLY A 107 21.90 -4.19 7.39
CA GLY A 107 22.05 -5.46 8.10
C GLY A 107 20.74 -6.14 8.53
N PHE A 108 19.57 -5.54 8.27
CA PHE A 108 18.28 -6.15 8.61
C PHE A 108 18.03 -7.41 7.77
N ARG A 109 17.62 -8.51 8.43
CA ARG A 109 17.42 -9.83 7.81
C ARG A 109 15.97 -10.27 7.76
N ASN A 110 15.13 -9.78 8.67
CA ASN A 110 13.73 -10.17 8.81
C ASN A 110 12.79 -9.05 8.36
N ILE A 111 12.79 -8.78 7.05
CA ILE A 111 12.04 -7.68 6.44
C ILE A 111 10.64 -8.17 6.04
N PHE A 112 9.61 -7.50 6.52
CA PHE A 112 8.22 -7.65 6.11
C PHE A 112 7.74 -6.38 5.41
N MET A 113 6.71 -6.48 4.58
CA MET A 113 6.10 -5.31 3.97
C MET A 113 4.63 -5.23 4.36
N LEU A 114 4.24 -4.10 4.94
CA LEU A 114 2.86 -3.79 5.26
C LEU A 114 2.35 -2.72 4.32
N GLY A 115 1.23 -2.98 3.67
CA GLY A 115 0.51 -2.00 2.88
C GLY A 115 -0.88 -1.76 3.42
N TYR A 116 -1.24 -0.48 3.57
CA TYR A 116 -2.58 -0.05 3.91
C TYR A 116 -3.28 0.54 2.68
N SER A 117 -4.52 0.08 2.38
CA SER A 117 -5.32 0.60 1.26
C SER A 117 -4.55 0.55 -0.08
N LEU A 118 -4.31 1.67 -0.76
CA LEU A 118 -3.44 1.74 -1.95
C LEU A 118 -2.07 1.12 -1.70
N GLY A 119 -1.51 1.28 -0.49
CA GLY A 119 -0.25 0.67 -0.10
C GLY A 119 -0.28 -0.86 -0.17
N ALA A 120 -1.43 -1.48 0.14
CA ALA A 120 -1.60 -2.92 0.02
C ALA A 120 -1.53 -3.38 -1.46
N ASN A 121 -2.16 -2.62 -2.37
CA ASN A 121 -2.05 -2.91 -3.81
C ASN A 121 -0.60 -2.74 -4.32
N MET A 122 0.13 -1.72 -3.84
CA MET A 122 1.55 -1.54 -4.15
C MET A 122 2.40 -2.70 -3.64
N ALA A 123 2.18 -3.17 -2.40
CA ALA A 123 2.90 -4.30 -1.81
C ALA A 123 2.66 -5.60 -2.59
N VAL A 124 1.42 -5.87 -3.01
CA VAL A 124 1.11 -7.01 -3.91
C VAL A 124 1.80 -6.87 -5.24
N TYR A 125 1.77 -5.67 -5.85
CA TYR A 125 2.46 -5.43 -7.11
C TYR A 125 3.96 -5.71 -6.98
N TYR A 126 4.64 -5.20 -5.96
CA TYR A 126 6.03 -5.49 -5.70
C TYR A 126 6.30 -6.99 -5.62
N ALA A 127 5.59 -7.69 -4.74
CA ALA A 127 5.82 -9.11 -4.52
C ALA A 127 5.45 -10.01 -5.72
N SER A 128 4.54 -9.54 -6.59
CA SER A 128 4.13 -10.27 -7.79
C SER A 128 5.15 -10.20 -8.95
N GLN A 129 6.03 -9.18 -8.94
CA GLN A 129 7.02 -8.97 -10.01
C GLN A 129 8.36 -9.66 -9.74
N THR A 130 8.51 -10.27 -8.56
CA THR A 130 9.84 -10.66 -8.08
C THR A 130 9.77 -11.95 -7.29
N ASP A 131 10.83 -12.75 -7.37
CA ASP A 131 10.98 -13.95 -6.56
C ASP A 131 11.25 -13.57 -5.08
N SER A 132 10.28 -12.86 -4.44
CA SER A 132 10.32 -12.44 -3.02
C SER A 132 11.40 -11.46 -2.58
N PHE A 133 12.08 -10.74 -3.45
CA PHE A 133 13.13 -9.70 -3.24
C PHE A 133 13.43 -9.30 -1.78
N GLY A 134 13.92 -10.26 -0.97
CA GLY A 134 14.40 -9.96 0.37
C GLY A 134 13.32 -9.69 1.42
N ILE A 135 12.04 -9.94 1.13
CA ILE A 135 10.97 -9.87 2.14
C ILE A 135 10.51 -11.26 2.58
N LYS A 136 10.15 -11.40 3.85
CA LYS A 136 9.69 -12.64 4.48
C LYS A 136 8.17 -12.83 4.36
N GLY A 137 7.42 -11.79 4.09
CA GLY A 137 5.97 -11.85 3.96
C GLY A 137 5.31 -10.49 3.79
N LEU A 138 4.02 -10.53 3.42
CA LEU A 138 3.17 -9.36 3.21
C LEU A 138 2.09 -9.26 4.28
N ILE A 139 1.80 -8.03 4.72
CA ILE A 139 0.67 -7.67 5.57
C ILE A 139 -0.17 -6.67 4.79
N LEU A 140 -1.42 -7.03 4.48
CA LEU A 140 -2.29 -6.30 3.58
C LEU A 140 -3.54 -5.84 4.33
N GLU A 141 -3.56 -4.57 4.76
CA GLU A 141 -4.67 -3.96 5.49
C GLU A 141 -5.58 -3.17 4.54
N GLY A 142 -6.87 -3.51 4.50
CA GLY A 142 -7.84 -2.88 3.61
C GLY A 142 -7.49 -3.00 2.12
N CYS A 143 -6.98 -4.16 1.71
CA CYS A 143 -6.54 -4.42 0.33
C CYS A 143 -7.72 -4.57 -0.61
N SER A 144 -7.79 -3.75 -1.66
CA SER A 144 -8.84 -3.85 -2.67
C SER A 144 -8.53 -4.92 -3.71
N TYR A 145 -9.59 -5.55 -4.21
CA TYR A 145 -9.57 -6.53 -5.29
C TYR A 145 -9.00 -5.95 -6.60
N SER A 146 -9.37 -4.70 -6.90
CA SER A 146 -8.91 -3.98 -8.09
C SER A 146 -9.14 -2.48 -7.91
N LEU A 147 -8.10 -1.67 -8.07
CA LEU A 147 -8.25 -0.21 -7.99
C LEU A 147 -9.16 0.37 -9.08
N PRO A 148 -9.08 -0.08 -10.37
CA PRO A 148 -10.05 0.32 -11.39
C PRO A 148 -11.49 -0.03 -11.01
N TYR A 149 -11.75 -1.26 -10.59
CA TYR A 149 -13.10 -1.69 -10.18
C TYR A 149 -13.61 -0.89 -8.98
N SER A 150 -12.79 -0.72 -7.95
CA SER A 150 -13.12 0.06 -6.76
C SER A 150 -13.47 1.52 -7.10
N GLN A 151 -12.71 2.15 -8.02
CA GLN A 151 -12.97 3.50 -8.49
C GLN A 151 -14.30 3.59 -9.24
N GLN A 152 -14.51 2.71 -10.21
CA GLN A 152 -15.74 2.67 -11.02
C GLN A 152 -16.96 2.52 -10.10
N ARG A 153 -16.95 1.51 -9.22
CA ARG A 153 -18.04 1.25 -8.27
C ARG A 153 -18.36 2.46 -7.38
N ARG A 154 -17.32 3.13 -6.86
CA ARG A 154 -17.51 4.30 -5.99
C ARG A 154 -18.09 5.48 -6.77
N LEU A 155 -17.59 5.76 -7.98
CA LEU A 155 -18.10 6.87 -8.79
C LEU A 155 -19.55 6.64 -9.22
N GLU A 156 -19.91 5.40 -9.58
CA GLU A 156 -21.28 5.02 -9.91
C GLU A 156 -22.22 5.14 -8.69
N LYS A 157 -21.84 4.55 -7.55
CA LYS A 157 -22.60 4.61 -6.30
C LYS A 157 -22.88 6.04 -5.86
N ASN A 158 -21.89 6.91 -5.98
CA ASN A 158 -21.95 8.29 -5.51
C ASN A 158 -22.45 9.26 -6.60
N ARG A 159 -22.76 8.76 -7.80
CA ARG A 159 -23.15 9.62 -8.96
C ARG A 159 -22.17 10.76 -9.18
N SER A 160 -20.88 10.44 -9.09
CA SER A 160 -19.80 11.41 -9.17
C SER A 160 -19.73 12.11 -10.52
N ILE A 161 -19.24 13.34 -10.52
CA ILE A 161 -19.00 14.14 -11.73
C ILE A 161 -17.53 14.55 -11.75
N PRO A 162 -16.77 14.25 -12.83
CA PRO A 162 -17.20 13.47 -14.01
C PRO A 162 -17.46 11.99 -13.66
N SER A 163 -18.23 11.29 -14.48
CA SER A 163 -18.43 9.84 -14.37
C SER A 163 -17.15 9.07 -14.73
N TYR A 164 -17.08 7.78 -14.36
CA TYR A 164 -15.95 6.93 -14.71
C TYR A 164 -15.72 6.87 -16.24
N ASP A 165 -16.79 6.71 -17.01
CA ASP A 165 -16.72 6.64 -18.47
C ASP A 165 -16.30 7.96 -19.10
N ASP A 166 -16.77 9.10 -18.58
CA ASP A 166 -16.35 10.43 -19.06
C ASP A 166 -14.85 10.63 -18.85
N ILE A 167 -14.33 10.24 -17.66
CA ILE A 167 -12.90 10.30 -17.36
C ILE A 167 -12.12 9.41 -18.33
N TYR A 168 -12.59 8.20 -18.56
CA TYR A 168 -11.92 7.26 -19.46
C TYR A 168 -11.86 7.76 -20.91
N LEU A 169 -12.98 8.24 -21.44
CA LEU A 169 -13.03 8.80 -22.79
C LEU A 169 -12.11 10.01 -22.93
N LYS A 170 -12.11 10.90 -21.94
CA LYS A 170 -11.23 12.07 -21.94
C LYS A 170 -9.76 11.69 -21.78
N ALA A 171 -9.44 10.72 -20.94
CA ALA A 171 -8.07 10.22 -20.81
C ALA A 171 -7.54 9.66 -22.14
N ARG A 172 -8.34 8.89 -22.86
CA ARG A 172 -7.97 8.39 -24.21
C ARG A 172 -7.70 9.52 -25.21
N GLU A 173 -8.54 10.53 -25.21
CA GLU A 173 -8.37 11.73 -26.07
C GLU A 173 -7.04 12.44 -25.74
N VAL A 174 -6.81 12.72 -24.47
CA VAL A 174 -5.67 13.50 -23.98
C VAL A 174 -4.35 12.74 -24.13
N LEU A 175 -4.32 11.45 -23.77
CA LEU A 175 -3.11 10.64 -23.79
C LEU A 175 -2.78 10.07 -25.17
N GLY A 176 -3.78 9.90 -26.03
CA GLY A 176 -3.62 9.38 -27.39
C GLY A 176 -3.22 7.89 -27.39
N PRO A 177 -2.67 7.40 -28.53
CA PRO A 177 -2.43 5.98 -28.73
C PRO A 177 -1.20 5.43 -27.95
N ASN A 178 -0.34 6.29 -27.42
CA ASN A 178 0.90 5.89 -26.71
C ASN A 178 0.98 6.65 -25.37
N PRO A 179 0.17 6.26 -24.36
CA PRO A 179 0.13 6.94 -23.07
C PRO A 179 1.48 6.95 -22.34
N GLU A 180 2.29 5.90 -22.52
CA GLU A 180 3.62 5.75 -21.88
C GLU A 180 4.63 6.81 -22.34
N LYS A 181 4.49 7.33 -23.56
CA LYS A 181 5.40 8.34 -24.15
C LYS A 181 4.96 9.77 -23.87
N LYS A 182 3.74 9.95 -23.35
CA LYS A 182 3.17 11.27 -23.18
C LYS A 182 3.36 11.75 -21.74
N LYS A 183 4.21 12.75 -21.56
CA LYS A 183 4.17 13.56 -20.34
C LYS A 183 2.91 14.42 -20.44
N ASN A 184 2.02 14.23 -19.46
CA ASN A 184 0.77 14.95 -19.38
C ASN A 184 0.63 15.57 -18.01
N ASP A 185 0.57 16.88 -17.96
CA ASP A 185 0.39 17.72 -16.78
C ASP A 185 -1.04 18.27 -16.65
N GLN A 186 -1.96 17.80 -17.50
CA GLN A 186 -3.37 18.20 -17.48
C GLN A 186 -4.09 17.58 -16.28
N ILE A 187 -4.50 18.43 -15.34
CA ILE A 187 -5.15 18.05 -14.09
C ILE A 187 -6.65 18.01 -14.25
N PHE A 188 -7.31 17.11 -13.56
CA PHE A 188 -8.74 17.12 -13.31
C PHE A 188 -9.06 16.73 -11.86
N ILE A 189 -10.24 17.08 -11.41
CA ILE A 189 -10.72 16.78 -10.07
C ILE A 189 -11.94 15.86 -10.19
N VAL A 190 -11.93 14.78 -9.40
CA VAL A 190 -13.09 13.92 -9.18
C VAL A 190 -13.66 14.27 -7.82
N TYR A 191 -14.88 14.78 -7.80
CA TYR A 191 -15.59 15.02 -6.56
C TYR A 191 -16.21 13.73 -6.07
N ARG A 192 -15.84 13.32 -4.87
CA ARG A 192 -16.53 12.24 -4.17
C ARG A 192 -17.84 12.82 -3.61
N ALA A 193 -18.94 12.60 -4.35
CA ALA A 193 -20.24 12.94 -3.81
C ALA A 193 -20.63 11.90 -2.76
N TRP A 194 -20.81 12.32 -1.53
CA TRP A 194 -21.47 11.55 -0.48
C TRP A 194 -22.89 12.07 -0.38
N GLY A 195 -23.85 11.36 -1.00
CA GLY A 195 -25.23 11.82 -1.09
C GLY A 195 -25.43 12.99 -2.05
N ASP A 196 -26.34 13.92 -1.71
CA ASP A 196 -26.76 15.01 -2.60
C ASP A 196 -25.88 16.28 -2.51
N SER A 197 -24.78 16.24 -1.77
CA SER A 197 -23.89 17.38 -1.59
C SER A 197 -22.52 17.17 -2.19
N PHE A 198 -22.11 18.10 -3.08
CA PHE A 198 -20.71 18.22 -3.50
C PHE A 198 -19.91 18.92 -2.39
N ASN A 199 -18.96 18.20 -1.79
CA ASN A 199 -18.02 18.81 -0.87
C ASN A 199 -16.66 18.93 -1.58
N PRO A 200 -16.16 20.14 -1.85
CA PRO A 200 -14.85 20.34 -2.50
C PRO A 200 -13.68 19.73 -1.71
N VAL A 201 -13.84 19.52 -0.40
CA VAL A 201 -12.83 18.88 0.47
C VAL A 201 -12.70 17.38 0.17
N ASP A 202 -13.72 16.77 -0.41
CA ASP A 202 -13.74 15.36 -0.77
C ASP A 202 -13.34 15.11 -2.24
N GLY A 203 -12.65 16.04 -2.87
CA GLY A 203 -12.12 15.89 -4.22
C GLY A 203 -10.81 15.11 -4.24
N GLU A 204 -10.67 14.21 -5.22
CA GLU A 204 -9.37 13.63 -5.61
C GLU A 204 -8.85 14.35 -6.85
N MET A 205 -7.60 14.78 -6.80
CA MET A 205 -6.93 15.42 -7.94
C MET A 205 -6.04 14.41 -8.66
N PHE A 206 -6.17 14.34 -9.98
CA PHE A 206 -5.38 13.48 -10.83
C PHE A 206 -4.86 14.25 -12.05
N THR A 207 -3.77 13.77 -12.64
CA THR A 207 -3.58 13.94 -14.09
C THR A 207 -4.21 12.75 -14.81
N TYR A 208 -4.52 12.90 -16.10
CA TYR A 208 -5.05 11.77 -16.87
C TYR A 208 -4.06 10.60 -16.93
N ARG A 209 -2.75 10.87 -16.95
CA ARG A 209 -1.72 9.83 -16.93
C ARG A 209 -1.70 9.07 -15.59
N THR A 210 -1.70 9.77 -14.45
CA THR A 210 -1.76 9.12 -13.12
C THR A 210 -3.02 8.26 -12.98
N TRP A 211 -4.17 8.81 -13.40
CA TRP A 211 -5.43 8.07 -13.36
C TRP A 211 -5.38 6.83 -14.26
N TRP A 212 -4.87 6.96 -15.49
CA TRP A 212 -4.76 5.86 -16.45
C TRP A 212 -4.03 4.64 -15.91
N TYR A 213 -2.89 4.87 -15.27
CA TYR A 213 -2.04 3.79 -14.75
C TYR A 213 -2.43 3.28 -13.35
N MET A 214 -3.40 3.90 -12.69
CA MET A 214 -3.85 3.49 -11.37
C MET A 214 -5.33 3.11 -11.30
N ARG A 215 -6.18 3.87 -11.99
CA ARG A 215 -7.65 3.74 -11.88
C ARG A 215 -8.32 3.40 -13.21
N GLY A 216 -7.65 3.59 -14.32
CA GLY A 216 -8.17 3.28 -15.65
C GLY A 216 -8.28 1.77 -15.90
N PRO A 217 -9.14 1.33 -16.84
CA PRO A 217 -9.33 -0.10 -17.11
C PRO A 217 -8.07 -0.80 -17.66
N GLN A 218 -7.07 -0.05 -18.11
CA GLN A 218 -5.77 -0.56 -18.58
C GLN A 218 -4.72 -0.67 -17.48
N ALA A 219 -5.02 -0.24 -16.26
CA ALA A 219 -4.09 -0.28 -15.13
C ALA A 219 -3.89 -1.72 -14.61
N TYR A 220 -3.24 -2.58 -15.41
CA TYR A 220 -3.05 -4.00 -15.11
C TYR A 220 -2.44 -4.23 -13.72
N TYR A 221 -1.32 -3.57 -13.43
CA TYR A 221 -0.60 -3.74 -12.15
C TYR A 221 -1.37 -3.23 -10.92
N ALA A 222 -2.41 -2.42 -11.14
CA ALA A 222 -3.30 -1.94 -10.09
C ALA A 222 -4.56 -2.84 -9.90
N LYS A 223 -4.66 -3.92 -10.66
CA LYS A 223 -5.68 -4.97 -10.51
C LYS A 223 -5.09 -6.10 -9.68
N THR A 224 -5.22 -6.03 -8.39
CA THR A 224 -4.66 -7.01 -7.46
C THR A 224 -5.06 -8.44 -7.83
N CYS A 225 -6.32 -8.65 -8.22
CA CYS A 225 -6.84 -9.95 -8.65
C CYS A 225 -6.13 -10.57 -9.85
N GLU A 226 -5.53 -9.76 -10.72
CA GLU A 226 -4.83 -10.21 -11.93
C GLU A 226 -3.36 -10.61 -11.66
N ILE A 227 -2.79 -10.18 -10.54
CA ILE A 227 -1.35 -10.31 -10.26
C ILE A 227 -1.04 -11.07 -8.98
N ILE A 228 -1.99 -11.19 -8.04
CA ILE A 228 -1.75 -11.75 -6.71
C ILE A 228 -1.40 -13.26 -6.75
N GLU A 229 -1.79 -13.98 -7.80
CA GLU A 229 -1.43 -15.38 -8.03
C GLU A 229 0.09 -15.60 -8.13
N ASN A 230 0.83 -14.55 -8.48
CA ASN A 230 2.29 -14.58 -8.59
C ASN A 230 3.01 -14.34 -7.25
N VAL A 231 2.31 -13.95 -6.20
CA VAL A 231 2.88 -13.75 -4.86
C VAL A 231 3.16 -15.10 -4.21
N LYS A 232 4.44 -15.35 -3.86
CA LYS A 232 4.90 -16.65 -3.32
C LYS A 232 5.27 -16.61 -1.83
N VAL A 233 5.38 -15.41 -1.25
CA VAL A 233 5.63 -15.25 0.19
C VAL A 233 4.35 -15.43 1.01
N PRO A 234 4.46 -15.74 2.31
CA PRO A 234 3.33 -15.73 3.24
C PRO A 234 2.57 -14.40 3.23
N VAL A 235 1.25 -14.44 3.35
CA VAL A 235 0.40 -13.24 3.34
C VAL A 235 -0.59 -13.22 4.50
N LEU A 236 -0.64 -12.09 5.21
CA LEU A 236 -1.68 -11.77 6.18
C LEU A 236 -2.59 -10.68 5.61
N PHE A 237 -3.85 -10.98 5.38
CA PHE A 237 -4.89 -9.98 5.16
C PHE A 237 -5.49 -9.54 6.51
N ILE A 238 -5.57 -8.23 6.72
CA ILE A 238 -6.29 -7.58 7.82
C ILE A 238 -7.40 -6.73 7.22
N HIS A 239 -8.62 -6.87 7.72
CA HIS A 239 -9.78 -6.17 7.16
C HIS A 239 -10.79 -5.84 8.25
N GLY A 240 -11.29 -4.60 8.28
CA GLY A 240 -12.35 -4.21 9.18
C GLY A 240 -13.69 -4.85 8.79
N GLU A 241 -14.46 -5.39 9.74
CA GLU A 241 -15.78 -5.96 9.44
C GLU A 241 -16.78 -4.90 8.94
N ASP A 242 -16.60 -3.65 9.37
CA ASP A 242 -17.45 -2.50 8.99
C ASP A 242 -16.76 -1.59 7.94
N ASP A 243 -15.82 -2.14 7.15
CA ASP A 243 -15.14 -1.39 6.08
C ASP A 243 -16.17 -0.94 5.01
N ASP A 244 -16.29 0.38 4.85
CA ASP A 244 -17.23 1.02 3.92
C ASP A 244 -16.57 1.47 2.60
N ILE A 245 -15.25 1.24 2.48
CA ILE A 245 -14.44 1.60 1.30
C ILE A 245 -14.13 0.38 0.44
N VAL A 246 -13.67 -0.70 1.08
CA VAL A 246 -13.37 -2.00 0.44
C VAL A 246 -14.31 -3.04 1.02
N ASP A 247 -15.05 -3.75 0.15
CA ASP A 247 -16.03 -4.70 0.61
C ASP A 247 -15.36 -5.93 1.27
N VAL A 248 -16.00 -6.46 2.31
CA VAL A 248 -15.51 -7.60 3.11
C VAL A 248 -15.29 -8.89 2.30
N TRP A 249 -15.89 -9.03 1.11
CA TRP A 249 -15.66 -10.16 0.22
C TRP A 249 -14.31 -10.07 -0.53
N GLU A 250 -13.79 -8.86 -0.75
CA GLU A 250 -12.60 -8.63 -1.60
C GLU A 250 -11.36 -9.38 -1.08
N PRO A 251 -10.95 -9.26 0.19
CA PRO A 251 -9.78 -10.01 0.69
C PRO A 251 -10.01 -11.52 0.73
N LYS A 252 -11.26 -11.97 0.89
CA LYS A 252 -11.61 -13.40 0.84
C LYS A 252 -11.37 -13.96 -0.56
N GLU A 253 -11.79 -13.22 -1.59
CA GLU A 253 -11.59 -13.67 -2.98
C GLU A 253 -10.11 -13.62 -3.36
N LEU A 254 -9.34 -12.59 -2.95
CA LEU A 254 -7.91 -12.55 -3.15
C LEU A 254 -7.20 -13.75 -2.51
N LYS A 255 -7.58 -14.13 -1.29
CA LYS A 255 -7.10 -15.35 -0.64
C LYS A 255 -7.43 -16.60 -1.45
N ASN A 256 -8.65 -16.71 -2.01
CA ASN A 256 -9.04 -17.84 -2.85
C ASN A 256 -8.16 -17.96 -4.09
N ILE A 257 -7.87 -16.84 -4.78
CA ILE A 257 -6.97 -16.80 -5.94
C ILE A 257 -5.59 -17.32 -5.56
N MET A 258 -5.02 -16.84 -4.45
CA MET A 258 -3.71 -17.29 -3.98
C MET A 258 -3.67 -18.79 -3.68
N ASN A 259 -4.67 -19.30 -2.95
CA ASN A 259 -4.76 -20.74 -2.64
C ASN A 259 -4.84 -21.59 -3.93
N GLN A 260 -5.63 -21.14 -4.91
CA GLN A 260 -5.76 -21.82 -6.21
C GLN A 260 -4.45 -21.80 -7.02
N SER A 261 -3.61 -20.77 -6.85
CA SER A 261 -2.29 -20.67 -7.50
C SER A 261 -1.15 -21.34 -6.71
N GLY A 262 -1.50 -22.08 -5.63
CA GLY A 262 -0.57 -22.89 -4.86
C GLY A 262 0.12 -22.18 -3.70
N ASN A 263 -0.25 -20.94 -3.37
CA ASN A 263 0.19 -20.30 -2.14
C ASN A 263 -0.84 -20.54 -1.04
N GLU A 264 -0.58 -21.54 -0.18
CA GLU A 264 -1.46 -21.91 0.94
C GLU A 264 -1.13 -21.15 2.24
N ASP A 265 -0.01 -20.44 2.30
CA ASP A 265 0.40 -19.67 3.50
C ASP A 265 -0.27 -18.29 3.54
N VAL A 266 -1.61 -18.30 3.49
CA VAL A 266 -2.45 -17.12 3.44
C VAL A 266 -3.41 -17.08 4.62
N THR A 267 -3.23 -16.09 5.48
CA THR A 267 -4.09 -15.83 6.65
C THR A 267 -5.02 -14.64 6.36
N LEU A 268 -6.28 -14.75 6.73
CA LEU A 268 -7.24 -13.63 6.71
C LEU A 268 -7.77 -13.41 8.12
N ARG A 269 -7.69 -12.15 8.59
CA ARG A 269 -8.23 -11.68 9.87
C ARG A 269 -9.19 -10.54 9.67
N TYR A 270 -10.40 -10.71 10.11
CA TYR A 270 -11.37 -9.63 10.25
C TYR A 270 -11.23 -9.00 11.64
N ILE A 271 -11.29 -7.68 11.70
CA ILE A 271 -11.22 -6.91 12.95
C ILE A 271 -12.64 -6.45 13.30
N PRO A 272 -13.24 -6.98 14.37
CA PRO A 272 -14.62 -6.68 14.73
C PRO A 272 -14.89 -5.19 14.94
N GLY A 273 -15.96 -4.68 14.33
CA GLY A 273 -16.40 -3.29 14.46
C GLY A 273 -15.41 -2.24 13.94
N ALA A 274 -14.38 -2.68 13.21
CA ALA A 274 -13.42 -1.77 12.63
C ALA A 274 -13.80 -1.38 11.19
N LYS A 275 -13.52 -0.14 10.82
CA LYS A 275 -13.64 0.39 9.47
C LYS A 275 -12.37 0.16 8.66
N HIS A 276 -12.24 0.89 7.56
CA HIS A 276 -11.19 0.70 6.55
C HIS A 276 -9.76 0.76 7.09
N ASP A 277 -9.46 1.60 8.07
CA ASP A 277 -8.12 1.77 8.64
C ASP A 277 -7.94 1.10 10.02
N CYS A 278 -8.90 0.30 10.45
CA CYS A 278 -8.90 -0.44 11.72
C CYS A 278 -8.54 0.39 12.97
N VAL A 279 -8.71 1.71 12.92
CA VAL A 279 -8.34 2.61 14.06
C VAL A 279 -9.26 2.47 15.27
N GLU A 280 -10.42 1.88 15.11
CA GLU A 280 -11.34 1.58 16.21
C GLU A 280 -10.76 0.51 17.14
N ASN A 281 -10.06 -0.50 16.57
CA ASN A 281 -9.48 -1.62 17.30
C ASN A 281 -7.99 -1.84 16.94
N PRO A 282 -7.09 -0.85 17.17
CA PRO A 282 -5.70 -0.94 16.75
C PRO A 282 -4.93 -2.05 17.47
N LYS A 283 -5.34 -2.42 18.67
CA LYS A 283 -4.73 -3.52 19.43
C LYS A 283 -4.93 -4.85 18.73
N ASP A 284 -6.12 -5.14 18.22
CA ASP A 284 -6.42 -6.40 17.55
C ASP A 284 -5.62 -6.55 16.26
N SER A 285 -5.43 -5.45 15.49
CA SER A 285 -4.55 -5.43 14.34
C SER A 285 -3.09 -5.71 14.72
N ILE A 286 -2.58 -5.02 15.75
CA ILE A 286 -1.20 -5.21 16.24
C ILE A 286 -0.96 -6.64 16.76
N ASP A 287 -1.88 -7.19 17.53
CA ASP A 287 -1.76 -8.55 18.05
C ASP A 287 -1.81 -9.58 16.91
N ALA A 288 -2.66 -9.37 15.89
CA ALA A 288 -2.69 -10.20 14.68
C ALA A 288 -1.36 -10.14 13.91
N ILE A 289 -0.82 -8.95 13.67
CA ILE A 289 0.48 -8.73 13.01
C ILE A 289 1.60 -9.44 13.78
N THR A 290 1.71 -9.17 15.07
CA THR A 290 2.79 -9.70 15.92
C THR A 290 2.77 -11.22 15.97
N LYS A 291 1.58 -11.80 16.15
CA LYS A 291 1.39 -13.26 16.18
C LYS A 291 1.79 -13.87 14.84
N TRP A 292 1.30 -13.31 13.74
CA TRP A 292 1.57 -13.85 12.41
C TRP A 292 3.07 -13.76 12.03
N ILE A 293 3.76 -12.66 12.35
CA ILE A 293 5.21 -12.52 12.14
C ILE A 293 5.96 -13.61 12.91
N SER A 294 5.57 -13.88 14.17
CA SER A 294 6.18 -14.94 14.97
C SER A 294 5.96 -16.33 14.35
N GLU A 295 4.77 -16.60 13.80
CA GLU A 295 4.44 -17.85 13.12
C GLU A 295 5.26 -18.03 11.83
N VAL A 296 5.46 -16.96 11.04
CA VAL A 296 6.28 -16.99 9.83
C VAL A 296 7.74 -17.24 10.18
N ASN A 297 8.30 -16.51 11.16
CA ASN A 297 9.70 -16.69 11.58
C ASN A 297 9.98 -18.08 12.16
N ALA A 298 9.00 -18.75 12.75
CA ALA A 298 9.16 -20.11 13.28
C ALA A 298 9.20 -21.20 12.18
N LYS A 299 8.79 -20.88 10.94
CA LYS A 299 8.81 -21.82 9.80
C LYS A 299 10.11 -21.75 8.99
N ILE A 300 10.91 -20.73 9.18
CA ILE A 300 12.17 -20.45 8.47
C ILE A 300 13.35 -20.90 9.35
#